data_3a70ee9ebbbd940b53c30a6ef775c7a4
#
_entry.id   3a70ee9ebbbd940b53c30a6ef775c7a4
#
_cell.length_a   1.000
_cell.length_b   1.000
_cell.length_c   1.000
_cell.angle_alpha   90.00
_cell.angle_beta   90.00
_cell.angle_gamma   90.00
#
_symmetry.space_group_name_H-M   'P 1'
#
loop_
_entity.id
_entity.type
_entity.pdbx_description
1 polymer ?
#
loop_
_entity_poly.entity_id
_entity_poly.type
_entity_poly.pdbx_seq_one_letter_code
_entity_poly.pdbx_strand_id
1 'polypeptide(L)'
;SACSHRLSLGADAYDRHVAMLTERFVVSPGPTSPAADYYRDHDRLRGWIVTLVITVIAAVTRFAMLRYPTDAGTPVFDEKHYAPQGWQVLTGGGVEDNPGYGLVVHPPVGKQLIAVGEALFGYNGWGWRFSSALAGTLLVLIVVRIVRRLARSTLVGAIAGILLIVDGVTFVSSRIGMLDIFLAFFVTAALGCLVVDRDEMRRRYATVRSEGRMAASRFGPRM
;
A
#
# COMPACT_ATOMS: atom_id res chain seq x y z
N SER A 1 26.75 -5.18 -52.01
CA SER A 1 26.79 -3.83 -51.37
C SER A 1 25.41 -3.19 -51.20
N ALA A 2 24.35 -3.66 -51.85
CA ALA A 2 23.00 -3.07 -51.72
C ALA A 2 22.21 -3.56 -50.44
N CYS A 3 22.60 -4.68 -49.83
CA CYS A 3 21.92 -5.24 -48.66
C CYS A 3 22.34 -4.54 -47.34
N SER A 4 23.61 -4.08 -47.26
CA SER A 4 24.09 -3.36 -46.06
C SER A 4 23.50 -1.96 -45.95
N HIS A 5 23.18 -1.31 -47.08
CA HIS A 5 22.60 0.02 -47.10
C HIS A 5 21.13 0.05 -46.65
N ARG A 6 20.34 -1.02 -46.86
CA ARG A 6 18.94 -1.11 -46.41
C ARG A 6 18.83 -1.38 -44.91
N LEU A 7 19.79 -2.07 -44.32
CA LEU A 7 19.78 -2.34 -42.86
C LEU A 7 20.15 -1.07 -42.06
N SER A 8 21.05 -0.21 -42.60
CA SER A 8 21.39 1.04 -41.91
C SER A 8 20.25 2.07 -41.93
N LEU A 9 19.51 2.17 -43.03
CA LEU A 9 18.33 3.07 -43.15
C LEU A 9 17.18 2.64 -42.20
N GLY A 10 17.02 1.36 -41.93
CA GLY A 10 16.02 0.86 -40.98
C GLY A 10 16.39 1.16 -39.52
N ALA A 11 17.67 1.06 -39.16
CA ALA A 11 18.18 1.37 -37.81
C ALA A 11 18.02 2.87 -37.51
N ASP A 12 18.43 3.75 -38.47
CA ASP A 12 18.31 5.21 -38.31
C ASP A 12 16.83 5.68 -38.23
N ALA A 13 15.91 4.99 -38.91
CA ALA A 13 14.47 5.29 -38.83
C ALA A 13 13.87 4.85 -37.47
N TYR A 14 14.30 3.69 -36.98
CA TYR A 14 13.89 3.17 -35.67
C TYR A 14 14.39 4.06 -34.54
N ASP A 15 15.68 4.45 -34.58
CA ASP A 15 16.27 5.33 -33.54
C ASP A 15 15.62 6.72 -33.54
N ARG A 16 15.28 7.28 -34.71
CA ARG A 16 14.52 8.53 -34.79
C ARG A 16 13.11 8.41 -34.25
N HIS A 17 12.45 7.26 -34.46
CA HIS A 17 11.10 7.04 -33.94
C HIS A 17 11.10 6.84 -32.43
N VAL A 18 12.06 6.11 -31.88
CA VAL A 18 12.29 5.95 -30.45
C VAL A 18 12.67 7.28 -29.80
N ALA A 19 13.49 8.11 -30.45
CA ALA A 19 13.83 9.45 -29.98
C ALA A 19 12.60 10.38 -29.94
N MET A 20 11.75 10.37 -30.97
CA MET A 20 10.51 11.16 -30.99
C MET A 20 9.51 10.71 -29.91
N LEU A 21 9.40 9.41 -29.66
CA LEU A 21 8.53 8.88 -28.59
C LEU A 21 9.07 9.23 -27.20
N THR A 22 10.39 9.21 -27.03
CA THR A 22 11.02 9.60 -25.75
C THR A 22 10.93 11.11 -25.51
N GLU A 23 11.01 11.96 -26.52
CA GLU A 23 10.83 13.43 -26.36
C GLU A 23 9.41 13.83 -25.94
N ARG A 24 8.38 13.13 -26.42
CA ARG A 24 6.98 13.39 -26.02
C ARG A 24 6.68 13.06 -24.55
N PHE A 25 7.48 12.22 -23.90
CA PHE A 25 7.27 11.81 -22.49
C PHE A 25 8.24 12.46 -21.50
N VAL A 26 9.19 13.24 -21.96
CA VAL A 26 10.13 13.94 -21.08
C VAL A 26 9.78 15.42 -21.05
N VAL A 27 8.93 15.79 -20.10
CA VAL A 27 8.86 17.18 -19.65
C VAL A 27 10.22 17.50 -19.02
N SER A 28 11.04 18.26 -19.71
CA SER A 28 12.29 18.80 -19.14
C SER A 28 11.92 19.58 -17.88
N PRO A 29 12.46 19.28 -16.70
CA PRO A 29 12.34 20.17 -15.57
C PRO A 29 13.10 21.44 -15.95
N GLY A 30 12.38 22.50 -16.29
CA GLY A 30 12.95 23.83 -16.41
C GLY A 30 13.62 24.23 -15.08
N PRO A 31 14.50 25.24 -15.05
CA PRO A 31 15.12 25.71 -13.82
C PRO A 31 14.02 26.02 -12.81
N THR A 32 14.06 25.32 -11.66
CA THR A 32 13.08 25.49 -10.59
C THR A 32 13.23 26.91 -10.06
N SER A 33 12.20 27.74 -10.22
CA SER A 33 12.19 29.06 -9.59
C SER A 33 12.00 28.89 -8.08
N PRO A 34 12.55 29.81 -7.23
CA PRO A 34 12.33 29.77 -5.78
C PRO A 34 10.84 29.70 -5.40
N ALA A 35 9.95 30.28 -6.20
CA ALA A 35 8.51 30.18 -6.05
C ALA A 35 8.00 28.73 -6.27
N ALA A 36 8.54 28.00 -7.24
CA ALA A 36 8.14 26.63 -7.52
C ALA A 36 8.53 25.67 -6.38
N ASP A 37 9.66 25.90 -5.72
CA ASP A 37 10.10 25.13 -4.56
C ASP A 37 9.24 25.45 -3.33
N TYR A 38 8.91 26.71 -3.09
CA TYR A 38 7.99 27.15 -2.03
C TYR A 38 6.61 26.49 -2.16
N TYR A 39 6.01 26.52 -3.35
CA TYR A 39 4.70 25.88 -3.60
C TYR A 39 4.78 24.36 -3.45
N ARG A 40 5.88 23.72 -3.82
CA ARG A 40 6.08 22.28 -3.69
C ARG A 40 6.12 21.83 -2.22
N ASP A 41 6.79 22.58 -1.36
CA ASP A 41 6.89 22.26 0.07
C ASP A 41 5.55 22.49 0.78
N HIS A 42 4.82 23.55 0.47
CA HIS A 42 3.49 23.81 1.01
C HIS A 42 2.47 22.75 0.55
N ASP A 43 2.49 22.32 -0.70
CA ASP A 43 1.64 21.23 -1.17
C ASP A 43 2.00 19.89 -0.50
N ARG A 44 3.27 19.66 -0.21
CA ARG A 44 3.73 18.48 0.51
C ARG A 44 3.19 18.46 1.94
N LEU A 45 3.32 19.56 2.68
CA LEU A 45 2.79 19.67 4.05
C LEU A 45 1.27 19.53 4.07
N ARG A 46 0.56 20.27 3.21
CA ARG A 46 -0.89 20.16 3.05
C ARG A 46 -1.31 18.73 2.75
N GLY A 47 -0.60 18.04 1.86
CA GLY A 47 -0.88 16.67 1.52
C GLY A 47 -0.72 15.71 2.70
N TRP A 48 0.24 15.94 3.60
CA TRP A 48 0.38 15.15 4.83
C TRP A 48 -0.71 15.46 5.84
N ILE A 49 -1.07 16.73 6.05
CA ILE A 49 -2.14 17.12 6.96
C ILE A 49 -3.46 16.46 6.52
N VAL A 50 -3.82 16.57 5.25
CA VAL A 50 -5.05 15.94 4.71
C VAL A 50 -5.00 14.41 4.88
N THR A 51 -3.85 13.78 4.60
CA THR A 51 -3.70 12.33 4.78
C THR A 51 -3.93 11.95 6.24
N LEU A 52 -3.30 12.67 7.19
CA LEU A 52 -3.42 12.38 8.62
C LEU A 52 -4.86 12.59 9.12
N VAL A 53 -5.53 13.66 8.71
CA VAL A 53 -6.93 13.90 9.08
C VAL A 53 -7.83 12.74 8.61
N ILE A 54 -7.69 12.31 7.35
CA ILE A 54 -8.47 11.19 6.80
C ILE A 54 -8.12 9.89 7.55
N THR A 55 -6.85 9.67 7.88
CA THR A 55 -6.41 8.49 8.63
C THR A 55 -6.98 8.49 10.06
N VAL A 56 -7.04 9.65 10.72
CA VAL A 56 -7.67 9.78 12.05
C VAL A 56 -9.18 9.49 11.96
N ILE A 57 -9.88 10.01 10.95
CA ILE A 57 -11.28 9.67 10.73
C ILE A 57 -11.46 8.16 10.50
N ALA A 58 -10.58 7.55 9.70
CA ALA A 58 -10.56 6.11 9.49
C ALA A 58 -10.32 5.33 10.80
N ALA A 59 -9.40 5.78 11.65
CA ALA A 59 -9.14 5.18 12.95
C ALA A 59 -10.38 5.29 13.85
N VAL A 60 -10.93 6.49 14.00
CA VAL A 60 -12.12 6.72 14.84
C VAL A 60 -13.26 5.81 14.42
N THR A 61 -13.57 5.74 13.11
CA THR A 61 -14.69 4.91 12.61
C THR A 61 -14.46 3.41 12.81
N ARG A 62 -13.22 2.94 12.76
CA ARG A 62 -12.88 1.52 12.90
C ARG A 62 -12.73 1.09 14.36
N PHE A 63 -12.17 1.94 15.21
CA PHE A 63 -11.94 1.63 16.61
C PHE A 63 -13.13 1.97 17.52
N ALA A 64 -14.02 2.89 17.09
CA ALA A 64 -15.21 3.22 17.87
C ALA A 64 -16.07 1.98 18.08
N MET A 65 -16.38 1.69 19.35
CA MET A 65 -17.23 0.56 19.75
C MET A 65 -16.74 -0.80 19.19
N LEU A 66 -15.42 -1.03 19.14
CA LEU A 66 -14.81 -2.20 18.51
C LEU A 66 -15.26 -3.54 19.15
N ARG A 67 -15.73 -3.50 20.39
CA ARG A 67 -16.30 -4.68 21.06
C ARG A 67 -17.62 -5.17 20.45
N TYR A 68 -18.30 -4.32 19.67
CA TYR A 68 -19.59 -4.62 19.09
C TYR A 68 -19.52 -4.81 17.56
N PRO A 69 -20.38 -5.65 16.97
CA PRO A 69 -21.30 -6.57 17.62
C PRO A 69 -20.60 -7.79 18.19
N THR A 70 -21.14 -8.34 19.28
CA THR A 70 -20.77 -9.67 19.78
C THR A 70 -22.06 -10.42 20.08
N ASP A 71 -22.07 -11.72 19.85
CA ASP A 71 -23.15 -12.60 20.29
C ASP A 71 -22.83 -13.04 21.72
N ALA A 72 -23.40 -12.35 22.71
CA ALA A 72 -23.17 -12.60 24.13
C ALA A 72 -21.67 -12.65 24.53
N GLY A 73 -20.83 -11.85 23.90
CA GLY A 73 -19.37 -11.80 24.13
C GLY A 73 -18.58 -12.81 23.31
N THR A 74 -19.20 -13.55 22.41
CA THR A 74 -18.53 -14.51 21.51
C THR A 74 -18.13 -13.86 20.17
N PRO A 75 -17.12 -14.40 19.48
CA PRO A 75 -16.78 -13.98 18.13
C PRO A 75 -17.94 -14.19 17.15
N VAL A 76 -18.09 -13.27 16.18
CA VAL A 76 -19.14 -13.33 15.16
C VAL A 76 -18.56 -13.75 13.80
N PHE A 77 -19.40 -14.36 12.96
CA PHE A 77 -19.03 -14.80 11.61
C PHE A 77 -17.76 -15.67 11.63
N ASP A 78 -16.80 -15.46 10.75
CA ASP A 78 -15.55 -16.24 10.67
C ASP A 78 -14.58 -15.98 11.83
N GLU A 79 -14.78 -14.90 12.61
CA GLU A 79 -14.05 -14.72 13.88
C GLU A 79 -14.15 -15.93 14.79
N LYS A 80 -15.25 -16.72 14.69
CA LYS A 80 -15.44 -17.96 15.45
C LYS A 80 -14.31 -18.96 15.25
N HIS A 81 -13.65 -18.89 14.10
CA HIS A 81 -12.50 -19.73 13.77
C HIS A 81 -11.19 -19.02 14.06
N TYR A 82 -11.06 -17.75 13.62
CA TYR A 82 -9.78 -17.06 13.65
C TYR A 82 -9.36 -16.57 15.04
N ALA A 83 -10.32 -16.13 15.87
CA ALA A 83 -9.99 -15.70 17.22
C ALA A 83 -9.51 -16.87 18.11
N PRO A 84 -10.17 -18.04 18.17
CA PRO A 84 -9.62 -19.18 18.90
C PRO A 84 -8.28 -19.66 18.35
N GLN A 85 -8.09 -19.65 17.02
CA GLN A 85 -6.82 -20.04 16.39
C GLN A 85 -5.69 -19.06 16.72
N GLY A 86 -5.98 -17.74 16.74
CA GLY A 86 -5.04 -16.74 17.22
C GLY A 86 -4.62 -16.97 18.66
N TRP A 87 -5.58 -17.27 19.53
CA TRP A 87 -5.32 -17.59 20.95
C TRP A 87 -4.50 -18.87 21.13
N GLN A 88 -4.77 -19.90 20.33
CA GLN A 88 -3.98 -21.14 20.32
C GLN A 88 -2.53 -20.88 19.89
N VAL A 89 -2.31 -20.02 18.90
CA VAL A 89 -0.94 -19.61 18.52
C VAL A 89 -0.18 -19.01 19.71
N LEU A 90 -0.84 -18.21 20.55
CA LEU A 90 -0.22 -17.64 21.76
C LEU A 90 0.05 -18.68 22.85
N THR A 91 -0.91 -19.55 23.11
CA THR A 91 -0.88 -20.46 24.27
C THR A 91 -0.30 -21.83 23.93
N GLY A 92 -0.34 -22.24 22.67
CA GLY A 92 0.12 -23.52 22.15
C GLY A 92 1.52 -23.53 21.54
N GLY A 93 2.36 -22.54 21.87
CA GLY A 93 3.75 -22.52 21.36
C GLY A 93 3.87 -22.18 19.87
N GLY A 94 2.94 -21.41 19.32
CA GLY A 94 2.95 -20.97 17.92
C GLY A 94 2.20 -21.88 16.95
N VAL A 95 1.55 -22.93 17.44
CA VAL A 95 0.81 -23.93 16.64
C VAL A 95 -0.69 -23.78 16.89
N GLU A 96 -1.49 -23.80 15.81
CA GLU A 96 -2.93 -23.92 15.89
C GLU A 96 -3.37 -25.39 15.82
N ASP A 97 -4.37 -25.74 16.59
CA ASP A 97 -5.06 -27.02 16.50
C ASP A 97 -6.39 -26.84 15.75
N ASN A 98 -6.58 -27.62 14.68
CA ASN A 98 -7.79 -27.61 13.85
C ASN A 98 -8.47 -29.01 13.91
N PRO A 99 -9.03 -29.41 15.04
CA PRO A 99 -9.70 -30.68 15.13
C PRO A 99 -10.90 -30.70 14.16
N GLY A 100 -10.89 -31.63 13.24
CA GLY A 100 -11.95 -31.82 12.25
C GLY A 100 -11.58 -31.47 10.80
N TYR A 101 -10.57 -30.63 10.55
CA TYR A 101 -10.13 -30.33 9.18
C TYR A 101 -8.81 -31.00 8.79
N GLY A 102 -8.03 -31.47 9.75
CA GLY A 102 -6.74 -32.16 9.51
C GLY A 102 -5.68 -31.32 8.78
N LEU A 103 -6.00 -30.07 8.42
CA LEU A 103 -5.15 -29.15 7.65
C LEU A 103 -5.35 -27.73 8.14
N VAL A 104 -4.27 -26.93 8.06
CA VAL A 104 -4.33 -25.48 8.25
C VAL A 104 -5.11 -24.87 7.08
N VAL A 105 -6.33 -24.39 7.32
CA VAL A 105 -7.26 -23.95 6.26
C VAL A 105 -6.84 -22.61 5.63
N HIS A 106 -6.11 -21.76 6.36
CA HIS A 106 -5.72 -20.43 5.90
C HIS A 106 -4.25 -20.14 6.25
N PRO A 107 -3.57 -19.26 5.46
CA PRO A 107 -2.21 -18.84 5.77
C PRO A 107 -2.07 -18.29 7.19
N PRO A 108 -0.97 -18.58 7.91
CA PRO A 108 -0.85 -18.31 9.34
C PRO A 108 -0.72 -16.83 9.68
N VAL A 109 -0.19 -15.98 8.77
CA VAL A 109 0.17 -14.57 9.07
C VAL A 109 -1.03 -13.77 9.61
N GLY A 110 -2.22 -13.90 9.02
CA GLY A 110 -3.40 -13.18 9.50
C GLY A 110 -3.80 -13.58 10.92
N LYS A 111 -3.73 -14.88 11.24
CA LYS A 111 -4.01 -15.42 12.59
C LYS A 111 -2.97 -14.97 13.61
N GLN A 112 -1.70 -14.94 13.22
CA GLN A 112 -0.61 -14.41 14.04
C GLN A 112 -0.80 -12.90 14.33
N LEU A 113 -1.31 -12.13 13.37
CA LEU A 113 -1.65 -10.73 13.59
C LEU A 113 -2.84 -10.57 14.55
N ILE A 114 -3.85 -11.45 14.48
CA ILE A 114 -4.94 -11.52 15.47
C ILE A 114 -4.35 -11.84 16.84
N ALA A 115 -3.49 -12.85 16.93
CA ALA A 115 -2.80 -13.24 18.16
C ALA A 115 -2.03 -12.08 18.80
N VAL A 116 -1.41 -11.18 18.02
CA VAL A 116 -0.76 -9.96 18.55
C VAL A 116 -1.77 -9.06 19.28
N GLY A 117 -2.95 -8.86 18.71
CA GLY A 117 -4.01 -8.09 19.36
C GLY A 117 -4.52 -8.76 20.65
N GLU A 118 -4.67 -10.08 20.63
CA GLU A 118 -5.06 -10.87 21.81
C GLU A 118 -3.99 -10.88 22.89
N ALA A 119 -2.72 -10.88 22.52
CA ALA A 119 -1.61 -10.72 23.48
C ALA A 119 -1.64 -9.38 24.22
N LEU A 120 -2.05 -8.32 23.53
CA LEU A 120 -2.09 -6.96 24.08
C LEU A 120 -3.33 -6.71 24.95
N PHE A 121 -4.49 -7.23 24.55
CA PHE A 121 -5.79 -6.88 25.13
C PHE A 121 -6.53 -8.09 25.72
N GLY A 122 -5.97 -9.29 25.63
CA GLY A 122 -6.59 -10.54 26.09
C GLY A 122 -7.62 -11.09 25.09
N TYR A 123 -8.14 -12.27 25.38
CA TYR A 123 -9.15 -12.96 24.57
C TYR A 123 -10.52 -12.30 24.72
N ASN A 124 -10.75 -11.24 24.00
CA ASN A 124 -12.00 -10.47 23.99
C ASN A 124 -12.14 -9.68 22.68
N GLY A 125 -13.30 -9.04 22.44
CA GLY A 125 -13.62 -8.31 21.20
C GLY A 125 -12.62 -7.22 20.80
N TRP A 126 -11.91 -6.62 21.76
CA TRP A 126 -10.79 -5.73 21.46
C TRP A 126 -9.57 -6.52 20.97
N GLY A 127 -9.23 -7.62 21.64
CA GLY A 127 -8.07 -8.42 21.33
C GLY A 127 -8.10 -8.91 19.89
N TRP A 128 -9.06 -9.71 19.52
CA TRP A 128 -9.07 -10.33 18.19
C TRP A 128 -9.39 -9.35 17.03
N ARG A 129 -9.95 -8.14 17.31
CA ARG A 129 -10.26 -7.14 16.27
C ARG A 129 -9.23 -6.03 16.13
N PHE A 130 -8.39 -5.82 17.14
CA PHE A 130 -7.43 -4.71 17.16
C PHE A 130 -6.57 -4.66 15.90
N SER A 131 -5.94 -5.77 15.54
CA SER A 131 -5.04 -5.84 14.39
C SER A 131 -5.77 -5.62 13.07
N SER A 132 -7.02 -6.09 12.93
CA SER A 132 -7.84 -5.85 11.75
C SER A 132 -8.23 -4.38 11.62
N ALA A 133 -8.61 -3.72 12.71
CA ALA A 133 -8.91 -2.29 12.74
C ALA A 133 -7.69 -1.43 12.40
N LEU A 134 -6.51 -1.82 12.90
CA LEU A 134 -5.26 -1.17 12.60
C LEU A 134 -4.89 -1.33 11.12
N ALA A 135 -4.95 -2.56 10.59
CA ALA A 135 -4.68 -2.85 9.18
C ALA A 135 -5.61 -2.05 8.25
N GLY A 136 -6.92 -2.01 8.54
CA GLY A 136 -7.87 -1.23 7.75
C GLY A 136 -7.63 0.28 7.84
N THR A 137 -7.18 0.79 8.99
CA THR A 137 -6.81 2.21 9.14
C THR A 137 -5.56 2.54 8.31
N LEU A 138 -4.52 1.70 8.38
CA LEU A 138 -3.30 1.87 7.61
C LEU A 138 -3.53 1.67 6.10
N LEU A 139 -4.47 0.82 5.72
CA LEU A 139 -4.89 0.66 4.33
C LEU A 139 -5.41 2.00 3.76
N VAL A 140 -6.27 2.72 4.49
CA VAL A 140 -6.75 4.05 4.08
C VAL A 140 -5.58 5.03 3.91
N LEU A 141 -4.66 5.08 4.87
CA LEU A 141 -3.46 5.92 4.78
C LEU A 141 -2.67 5.63 3.51
N ILE A 142 -2.39 4.36 3.23
CA ILE A 142 -1.61 3.94 2.06
C ILE A 142 -2.33 4.31 0.76
N VAL A 143 -3.64 4.07 0.67
CA VAL A 143 -4.44 4.40 -0.52
C VAL A 143 -4.42 5.91 -0.79
N VAL A 144 -4.64 6.75 0.22
CA VAL A 144 -4.54 8.22 0.07
C VAL A 144 -3.18 8.61 -0.48
N ARG A 145 -2.09 8.02 0.04
CA ARG A 145 -0.71 8.32 -0.38
C ARG A 145 -0.41 7.85 -1.78
N ILE A 146 -0.82 6.65 -2.15
CA ILE A 146 -0.63 6.09 -3.50
C ILE A 146 -1.39 6.94 -4.52
N VAL A 147 -2.68 7.17 -4.29
CA VAL A 147 -3.54 7.90 -5.24
C VAL A 147 -3.08 9.35 -5.39
N ARG A 148 -2.77 10.04 -4.29
CA ARG A 148 -2.19 11.39 -4.35
C ARG A 148 -0.90 11.41 -5.19
N ARG A 149 -0.04 10.42 -5.03
CA ARG A 149 1.23 10.32 -5.76
C ARG A 149 1.03 10.06 -7.24
N LEU A 150 0.09 9.18 -7.59
CA LEU A 150 -0.23 8.83 -8.98
C LEU A 150 -0.94 9.97 -9.71
N ALA A 151 -1.97 10.56 -9.09
CA ALA A 151 -2.77 11.62 -9.65
C ALA A 151 -2.12 13.01 -9.51
N ARG A 152 -1.04 13.14 -8.71
CA ARG A 152 -0.40 14.40 -8.33
C ARG A 152 -1.39 15.44 -7.78
N SER A 153 -2.43 14.98 -7.10
CA SER A 153 -3.50 15.79 -6.55
C SER A 153 -3.88 15.34 -5.14
N THR A 154 -3.80 16.27 -4.19
CA THR A 154 -4.22 16.03 -2.81
C THR A 154 -5.73 15.79 -2.72
N LEU A 155 -6.53 16.47 -3.55
CA LEU A 155 -7.98 16.28 -3.59
C LEU A 155 -8.36 14.87 -4.05
N VAL A 156 -7.77 14.37 -5.12
CA VAL A 156 -8.06 13.02 -5.65
C VAL A 156 -7.65 11.96 -4.63
N GLY A 157 -6.50 12.14 -3.96
CA GLY A 157 -6.10 11.26 -2.86
C GLY A 157 -7.07 11.27 -1.69
N ALA A 158 -7.56 12.46 -1.32
CA ALA A 158 -8.55 12.62 -0.26
C ALA A 158 -9.88 11.92 -0.59
N ILE A 159 -10.39 12.11 -1.80
CA ILE A 159 -11.62 11.45 -2.28
C ILE A 159 -11.47 9.93 -2.21
N ALA A 160 -10.36 9.38 -2.70
CA ALA A 160 -10.10 7.94 -2.64
C ALA A 160 -10.10 7.41 -1.21
N GLY A 161 -9.49 8.14 -0.27
CA GLY A 161 -9.50 7.76 1.14
C GLY A 161 -10.90 7.80 1.76
N ILE A 162 -11.69 8.83 1.46
CA ILE A 162 -13.07 8.94 1.95
C ILE A 162 -13.94 7.82 1.38
N LEU A 163 -13.84 7.53 0.09
CA LEU A 163 -14.56 6.42 -0.53
C LEU A 163 -14.22 5.08 0.14
N LEU A 164 -12.97 4.86 0.48
CA LEU A 164 -12.53 3.64 1.18
C LEU A 164 -13.01 3.60 2.65
N ILE A 165 -13.19 4.75 3.31
CA ILE A 165 -13.77 4.80 4.66
C ILE A 165 -15.24 4.35 4.66
N VAL A 166 -16.01 4.76 3.64
CA VAL A 166 -17.44 4.46 3.53
C VAL A 166 -17.73 3.16 2.77
N ASP A 167 -16.72 2.52 2.19
CA ASP A 167 -16.86 1.21 1.56
C ASP A 167 -17.27 0.15 2.58
N GLY A 168 -18.45 -0.44 2.38
CA GLY A 168 -19.04 -1.36 3.35
C GLY A 168 -18.21 -2.62 3.58
N VAL A 169 -17.62 -3.19 2.53
CA VAL A 169 -16.82 -4.42 2.62
C VAL A 169 -15.55 -4.17 3.43
N THR A 170 -14.78 -3.14 3.07
CA THR A 170 -13.54 -2.77 3.79
C THR A 170 -13.84 -2.36 5.22
N PHE A 171 -14.94 -1.63 5.44
CA PHE A 171 -15.35 -1.19 6.77
C PHE A 171 -15.66 -2.39 7.68
N VAL A 172 -16.51 -3.31 7.24
CA VAL A 172 -16.87 -4.50 8.01
C VAL A 172 -15.65 -5.38 8.25
N SER A 173 -14.89 -5.74 7.20
CA SER A 173 -13.70 -6.58 7.32
C SER A 173 -12.61 -6.01 8.25
N SER A 174 -12.58 -4.68 8.44
CA SER A 174 -11.67 -4.03 9.38
C SER A 174 -12.19 -3.94 10.82
N ARG A 175 -13.49 -4.22 11.05
CA ARG A 175 -14.10 -4.15 12.38
C ARG A 175 -14.42 -5.52 13.00
N ILE A 176 -14.32 -6.55 12.22
CA ILE A 176 -14.36 -7.95 12.67
C ILE A 176 -13.02 -8.61 12.34
N GLY A 177 -12.68 -9.67 13.05
CA GLY A 177 -11.39 -10.37 12.92
C GLY A 177 -11.28 -11.21 11.65
N MET A 178 -11.38 -10.54 10.47
CA MET A 178 -11.28 -11.17 9.15
C MET A 178 -9.86 -11.19 8.65
N LEU A 179 -9.48 -12.23 7.90
CA LEU A 179 -8.15 -12.35 7.30
C LEU A 179 -7.99 -11.49 6.03
N ASP A 180 -9.11 -11.19 5.35
CA ASP A 180 -9.13 -10.45 4.08
C ASP A 180 -8.55 -9.05 4.19
N ILE A 181 -8.77 -8.38 5.32
CA ILE A 181 -8.25 -7.03 5.53
C ILE A 181 -6.71 -6.99 5.56
N PHE A 182 -6.08 -8.04 6.09
CA PHE A 182 -4.62 -8.16 6.09
C PHE A 182 -4.10 -8.39 4.68
N LEU A 183 -4.78 -9.24 3.88
CA LEU A 183 -4.44 -9.45 2.48
C LEU A 183 -4.54 -8.13 1.70
N ALA A 184 -5.66 -7.42 1.82
CA ALA A 184 -5.86 -6.12 1.18
C ALA A 184 -4.77 -5.10 1.57
N PHE A 185 -4.41 -5.06 2.85
CA PHE A 185 -3.34 -4.21 3.37
C PHE A 185 -1.99 -4.54 2.74
N PHE A 186 -1.56 -5.80 2.76
CA PHE A 186 -0.24 -6.19 2.24
C PHE A 186 -0.14 -6.03 0.72
N VAL A 187 -1.18 -6.39 -0.04
CA VAL A 187 -1.22 -6.19 -1.49
C VAL A 187 -1.13 -4.71 -1.84
N THR A 188 -1.90 -3.87 -1.14
CA THR A 188 -1.87 -2.41 -1.36
C THR A 188 -0.53 -1.81 -0.94
N ALA A 189 0.08 -2.29 0.15
CA ALA A 189 1.41 -1.86 0.57
C ALA A 189 2.47 -2.21 -0.48
N ALA A 190 2.43 -3.43 -1.03
CA ALA A 190 3.32 -3.85 -2.11
C ALA A 190 3.18 -2.96 -3.37
N LEU A 191 1.93 -2.65 -3.77
CA LEU A 191 1.68 -1.69 -4.85
C LEU A 191 2.25 -0.30 -4.51
N GLY A 192 2.14 0.13 -3.27
CA GLY A 192 2.74 1.38 -2.78
C GLY A 192 4.25 1.39 -2.95
N CYS A 193 4.93 0.30 -2.58
CA CYS A 193 6.37 0.14 -2.77
C CYS A 193 6.76 0.22 -4.25
N LEU A 194 6.02 -0.45 -5.14
CA LEU A 194 6.25 -0.38 -6.59
C LEU A 194 6.08 1.03 -7.15
N VAL A 195 5.08 1.78 -6.67
CA VAL A 195 4.89 3.19 -7.07
C VAL A 195 6.03 4.06 -6.61
N VAL A 196 6.55 3.85 -5.40
CA VAL A 196 7.72 4.57 -4.88
C VAL A 196 8.97 4.24 -5.70
N ASP A 197 9.22 2.96 -5.97
CA ASP A 197 10.37 2.52 -6.75
C ASP A 197 10.32 3.07 -8.19
N ARG A 198 9.18 2.99 -8.86
CA ARG A 198 8.97 3.59 -10.18
C ARG A 198 9.37 5.06 -10.22
N ASP A 199 8.96 5.85 -9.23
CA ASP A 199 9.25 7.27 -9.21
C ASP A 199 10.74 7.54 -8.92
N GLU A 200 11.37 6.72 -8.10
CA GLU A 200 12.80 6.79 -7.84
C GLU A 200 13.61 6.42 -9.10
N MET A 201 13.21 5.38 -9.82
CA MET A 201 13.82 5.02 -11.09
C MET A 201 13.71 6.16 -12.11
N ARG A 202 12.52 6.77 -12.24
CA ARG A 202 12.33 7.92 -13.14
C ARG A 202 13.26 9.10 -12.79
N ARG A 203 13.46 9.38 -11.50
CA ARG A 203 14.39 10.42 -11.04
C ARG A 203 15.83 10.10 -11.45
N ARG A 204 16.28 8.86 -11.22
CA ARG A 204 17.62 8.40 -11.57
C ARG A 204 17.88 8.47 -13.07
N TYR A 205 16.94 8.03 -13.89
CA TYR A 205 17.04 8.17 -15.35
C TYR A 205 17.13 9.63 -15.78
N ALA A 206 16.33 10.52 -15.21
CA ALA A 206 16.39 11.94 -15.49
C ALA A 206 17.76 12.54 -15.15
N THR A 207 18.35 12.18 -13.99
CA THR A 207 19.69 12.63 -13.57
C THR A 207 20.78 12.12 -14.51
N VAL A 208 20.78 10.82 -14.85
CA VAL A 208 21.76 10.24 -15.78
C VAL A 208 21.70 10.91 -17.15
N ARG A 209 20.47 11.19 -17.64
CA ARG A 209 20.28 11.88 -18.91
C ARG A 209 20.82 13.32 -18.87
N SER A 210 20.58 14.05 -17.78
CA SER A 210 21.04 15.44 -17.64
C SER A 210 22.57 15.56 -17.52
N GLU A 211 23.22 14.57 -16.92
CA GLU A 211 24.66 14.55 -16.72
C GLU A 211 25.43 13.99 -17.93
N GLY A 212 24.74 13.50 -18.97
CA GLY A 212 25.36 12.89 -20.15
C GLY A 212 26.22 11.64 -19.83
N ARG A 213 26.19 11.18 -18.58
CA ARG A 213 26.97 10.02 -18.09
C ARG A 213 26.09 8.80 -17.98
N MET A 214 26.34 7.83 -18.83
CA MET A 214 25.96 6.43 -18.56
C MET A 214 26.92 5.87 -17.49
N ALA A 215 26.74 6.26 -16.25
CA ALA A 215 27.52 5.67 -15.17
C ALA A 215 26.93 4.28 -14.86
N ALA A 216 27.47 3.24 -15.48
CA ALA A 216 27.11 1.84 -15.26
C ALA A 216 27.13 1.44 -13.77
N SER A 217 27.96 2.12 -12.94
CA SER A 217 28.07 1.92 -11.51
C SER A 217 26.82 2.33 -10.70
N ARG A 218 25.91 3.14 -11.28
CA ARG A 218 24.65 3.52 -10.58
C ARG A 218 23.49 2.55 -10.81
N PHE A 219 23.68 1.57 -11.70
CA PHE A 219 22.69 0.53 -12.00
C PHE A 219 23.07 -0.85 -11.45
N GLY A 220 24.04 -0.91 -10.54
CA GLY A 220 24.37 -2.16 -9.86
C GLY A 220 23.17 -2.74 -9.09
N PRO A 221 23.11 -4.08 -8.93
CA PRO A 221 22.06 -4.72 -8.18
C PRO A 221 22.02 -4.17 -6.76
N ARG A 222 20.84 -3.78 -6.34
CA ARG A 222 20.60 -3.50 -4.92
C ARG A 222 20.56 -4.85 -4.21
N MET A 223 21.59 -5.16 -3.45
CA MET A 223 21.51 -6.16 -2.39
C MET A 223 20.84 -5.55 -1.18
#